data_58fb6b122a6d15a7f8ea288bbc45be66
#
_entry.id   58fb6b122a6d15a7f8ea288bbc45be66
#
_cell.length_a   1.000
_cell.length_b   1.000
_cell.length_c   1.000
_cell.angle_alpha   90.00
_cell.angle_beta   90.00
_cell.angle_gamma   90.00
#
_symmetry.space_group_name_H-M   'P 1'
#
loop_
_entity.id
_entity.type
_entity.pdbx_description
1 polymer ?
#
loop_
_entity_poly.entity_id
_entity_poly.type
_entity_poly.pdbx_seq_one_letter_code
_entity_poly.pdbx_strand_id
1 'polypeptide(L)'
;MNISYKGSTLSITHWRQGFSHALEQTEARLQALLCGLKVNLEMLKNYGDDWSDAQTPGYSWTEHSDLGKFKTILLQHYIRNTDLSFVSDGQLILNPGVTTRILRDIAALTRHICMLEYFLPGGNNRLAEYQDHKLINGTRP
;
A
#
# COMPACT_ATOMS: atom_id res chain seq x y z
N MET A 1 -28.33 13.29 6.34
CA MET A 1 -29.04 11.99 6.38
C MET A 1 -28.48 11.18 7.53
N ASN A 2 -29.33 10.67 8.38
CA ASN A 2 -28.92 9.84 9.52
C ASN A 2 -29.56 8.45 9.40
N ILE A 3 -28.84 7.42 9.76
CA ILE A 3 -29.32 6.04 9.83
C ILE A 3 -29.34 5.65 11.31
N SER A 4 -30.49 5.20 11.79
CA SER A 4 -30.62 4.74 13.20
C SER A 4 -30.86 3.23 13.23
N TYR A 5 -30.12 2.55 14.10
CA TYR A 5 -30.27 1.12 14.34
C TYR A 5 -30.04 0.80 15.83
N LYS A 6 -31.02 0.14 16.46
CA LYS A 6 -30.96 -0.29 17.87
C LYS A 6 -30.50 0.82 18.84
N GLY A 7 -31.00 2.04 18.68
CA GLY A 7 -30.68 3.18 19.55
C GLY A 7 -29.38 3.92 19.21
N SER A 8 -28.59 3.42 18.27
CA SER A 8 -27.40 4.11 17.75
C SER A 8 -27.71 4.85 16.46
N THR A 9 -27.25 6.09 16.34
CA THR A 9 -27.48 6.92 15.15
C THR A 9 -26.15 7.19 14.45
N LEU A 10 -26.07 6.79 13.17
CA LEU A 10 -24.94 7.07 12.30
C LEU A 10 -25.29 8.28 11.40
N SER A 11 -24.50 9.34 11.50
CA SER A 11 -24.58 10.46 10.55
C SER A 11 -23.75 10.13 9.30
N ILE A 12 -24.41 9.99 8.16
CA ILE A 12 -23.75 9.75 6.87
C ILE A 12 -22.77 10.89 6.52
N THR A 13 -23.11 12.12 6.89
CA THR A 13 -22.23 13.29 6.68
C THR A 13 -20.94 13.16 7.48
N HIS A 14 -21.04 12.84 8.76
CA HIS A 14 -19.84 12.64 9.60
C HIS A 14 -19.03 11.43 9.15
N TRP A 15 -19.70 10.36 8.74
CA TRP A 15 -19.03 9.18 8.21
C TRP A 15 -18.22 9.52 6.94
N ARG A 16 -18.80 10.25 5.99
CA ARG A 16 -18.11 10.72 4.77
C ARG A 16 -16.93 11.63 5.10
N GLN A 17 -17.09 12.55 6.03
CA GLN A 17 -16.00 13.44 6.47
C GLN A 17 -14.84 12.65 7.09
N GLY A 18 -15.14 11.69 7.96
CA GLY A 18 -14.14 10.80 8.54
C GLY A 18 -13.38 10.01 7.48
N PHE A 19 -14.12 9.55 6.46
CA PHE A 19 -13.53 8.81 5.35
C PHE A 19 -12.62 9.69 4.47
N SER A 20 -13.06 10.89 4.11
CA SER A 20 -12.23 11.85 3.36
C SER A 20 -10.96 12.20 4.13
N HIS A 21 -11.08 12.41 5.45
CA HIS A 21 -9.93 12.67 6.29
C HIS A 21 -8.95 11.48 6.33
N ALA A 22 -9.46 10.24 6.43
CA ALA A 22 -8.62 9.05 6.40
C ALA A 22 -7.88 8.89 5.06
N LEU A 23 -8.54 9.21 3.94
CA LEU A 23 -7.93 9.22 2.61
C LEU A 23 -6.81 10.24 2.51
N GLU A 24 -7.06 11.50 2.93
CA GLU A 24 -6.07 12.57 2.97
C GLU A 24 -4.84 12.19 3.82
N GLN A 25 -5.06 11.58 4.98
CA GLN A 25 -3.98 11.11 5.85
C GLN A 25 -3.16 9.99 5.19
N THR A 26 -3.83 9.09 4.48
CA THR A 26 -3.17 7.99 3.75
C THR A 26 -2.33 8.55 2.60
N GLU A 27 -2.86 9.50 1.86
CA GLU A 27 -2.15 10.19 0.78
C GLU A 27 -0.93 10.97 1.30
N ALA A 28 -1.09 11.71 2.39
CA ALA A 28 0.02 12.42 3.02
C ALA A 28 1.15 11.47 3.48
N ARG A 29 0.79 10.30 4.03
CA ARG A 29 1.78 9.26 4.39
C ARG A 29 2.49 8.69 3.17
N LEU A 30 1.76 8.43 2.10
CA LEU A 30 2.34 7.95 0.84
C LEU A 30 3.34 8.98 0.29
N GLN A 31 2.96 10.26 0.24
CA GLN A 31 3.84 11.32 -0.23
C GLN A 31 5.09 11.45 0.64
N ALA A 32 4.95 11.33 1.95
CA ALA A 32 6.09 11.33 2.87
C ALA A 32 7.04 10.15 2.62
N LEU A 33 6.49 8.94 2.37
CA LEU A 33 7.27 7.76 2.01
C LEU A 33 7.94 7.89 0.64
N LEU A 34 7.30 8.52 -0.34
CA LEU A 34 7.89 8.75 -1.65
C LEU A 34 9.08 9.72 -1.59
N CYS A 35 9.18 10.54 -0.54
CA CYS A 35 10.31 11.45 -0.31
C CYS A 35 10.66 12.31 -1.56
N GLY A 36 9.63 12.81 -2.25
CA GLY A 36 9.78 13.59 -3.49
C GLY A 36 9.94 12.77 -4.77
N LEU A 37 9.95 11.43 -4.70
CA LEU A 37 9.93 10.58 -5.88
C LEU A 37 8.61 10.74 -6.62
N LYS A 38 8.67 11.18 -7.88
CA LYS A 38 7.50 11.24 -8.76
C LYS A 38 7.30 9.89 -9.44
N VAL A 39 6.17 9.26 -9.14
CA VAL A 39 5.77 7.99 -9.77
C VAL A 39 4.71 8.26 -10.82
N ASN A 40 4.97 7.86 -12.06
CA ASN A 40 3.96 7.92 -13.11
C ASN A 40 3.06 6.67 -13.03
N LEU A 41 1.84 6.85 -12.53
CA LEU A 41 0.85 5.78 -12.39
C LEU A 41 0.05 5.52 -13.68
N GLU A 42 0.17 6.39 -14.71
CA GLU A 42 -0.58 6.23 -15.96
C GLU A 42 -0.28 4.88 -16.64
N MET A 43 0.94 4.42 -16.50
CA MET A 43 1.34 3.13 -17.05
C MET A 43 0.59 1.96 -16.39
N LEU A 44 0.17 2.07 -15.13
CA LEU A 44 -0.58 1.01 -14.45
C LEU A 44 -1.98 0.82 -15.05
N LYS A 45 -2.54 1.82 -15.73
CA LYS A 45 -3.85 1.73 -16.38
C LYS A 45 -3.88 0.72 -17.53
N ASN A 46 -2.72 0.40 -18.10
CA ASN A 46 -2.60 -0.52 -19.21
C ASN A 46 -2.34 -1.97 -18.77
N TYR A 47 -2.14 -2.20 -17.47
CA TYR A 47 -2.00 -3.54 -16.93
C TYR A 47 -3.38 -4.09 -16.61
N GLY A 48 -3.92 -4.90 -17.52
CA GLY A 48 -5.06 -5.76 -17.22
C GLY A 48 -4.61 -6.89 -16.30
N ASP A 49 -5.49 -7.25 -15.38
CA ASP A 49 -5.30 -8.47 -14.59
C ASP A 49 -5.50 -9.65 -15.53
N ASP A 50 -4.45 -10.39 -15.84
CA ASP A 50 -4.58 -11.60 -16.63
C ASP A 50 -5.00 -12.76 -15.72
N TRP A 51 -6.30 -13.04 -15.76
CA TRP A 51 -6.90 -14.12 -14.96
C TRP A 51 -6.29 -15.49 -15.25
N SER A 52 -5.68 -15.70 -16.42
CA SER A 52 -5.00 -16.95 -16.75
C SER A 52 -3.77 -17.17 -15.89
N ASP A 53 -3.01 -16.13 -15.63
CA ASP A 53 -1.83 -16.16 -14.76
C ASP A 53 -2.19 -16.10 -13.27
N ALA A 54 -3.37 -15.55 -12.92
CA ALA A 54 -3.84 -15.46 -11.54
C ALA A 54 -3.99 -16.83 -10.86
N GLN A 55 -4.09 -17.93 -11.61
CA GLN A 55 -4.19 -19.28 -11.10
C GLN A 55 -2.81 -19.95 -10.90
N THR A 56 -1.74 -19.35 -11.40
CA THR A 56 -0.39 -19.91 -11.27
C THR A 56 0.12 -19.71 -9.84
N PRO A 57 0.43 -20.79 -9.08
CA PRO A 57 0.98 -20.67 -7.73
C PRO A 57 2.26 -19.83 -7.73
N GLY A 58 2.35 -18.87 -6.83
CA GLY A 58 3.50 -17.98 -6.71
C GLY A 58 3.48 -16.78 -7.68
N TYR A 59 2.53 -16.71 -8.61
CA TYR A 59 2.39 -15.56 -9.49
C TYR A 59 2.00 -14.30 -8.71
N SER A 60 2.60 -13.18 -9.09
CA SER A 60 2.18 -11.85 -8.68
C SER A 60 2.20 -10.92 -9.90
N TRP A 61 1.14 -10.16 -10.10
CA TRP A 61 1.09 -9.14 -11.15
C TRP A 61 2.26 -8.12 -11.04
N THR A 62 2.81 -7.97 -9.82
CA THR A 62 3.99 -7.13 -9.59
C THR A 62 5.27 -7.72 -10.20
N GLU A 63 5.25 -8.99 -10.60
CA GLU A 63 6.39 -9.69 -11.25
C GLU A 63 6.37 -9.55 -12.76
N HIS A 64 5.34 -8.93 -13.33
CA HIS A 64 5.32 -8.65 -14.76
C HIS A 64 6.61 -7.98 -15.20
N SER A 65 7.19 -8.43 -16.33
CA SER A 65 8.52 -8.02 -16.81
C SER A 65 8.69 -6.50 -16.88
N ASP A 66 7.64 -5.80 -17.27
CA ASP A 66 7.64 -4.33 -17.40
C ASP A 66 7.63 -3.61 -16.04
N LEU A 67 7.15 -4.27 -14.99
CA LEU A 67 7.14 -3.74 -13.63
C LEU A 67 8.43 -4.04 -12.88
N GLY A 68 9.20 -5.03 -13.30
CA GLY A 68 10.45 -5.42 -12.68
C GLY A 68 11.45 -4.27 -12.50
N LYS A 69 11.48 -3.34 -13.44
CA LYS A 69 12.32 -2.13 -13.39
C LYS A 69 11.97 -1.18 -12.23
N PHE A 70 10.76 -1.28 -11.66
CA PHE A 70 10.32 -0.41 -10.57
C PHE A 70 10.59 -1.00 -9.18
N LYS A 71 10.88 -2.30 -9.08
CA LYS A 71 11.09 -2.98 -7.79
C LYS A 71 12.13 -2.29 -6.90
N THR A 72 13.15 -1.68 -7.48
CA THR A 72 14.26 -1.07 -6.74
C THR A 72 14.28 0.45 -6.78
N ILE A 73 13.38 1.09 -7.53
CA ILE A 73 13.39 2.56 -7.73
C ILE A 73 13.32 3.30 -6.39
N LEU A 74 12.40 2.92 -5.53
CA LEU A 74 12.22 3.58 -4.24
C LEU A 74 13.48 3.40 -3.37
N LEU A 75 14.04 2.20 -3.31
CA LEU A 75 15.26 1.92 -2.56
C LEU A 75 16.43 2.74 -3.10
N GLN A 76 16.62 2.79 -4.41
CA GLN A 76 17.66 3.60 -5.05
C GLN A 76 17.48 5.09 -4.77
N HIS A 77 16.23 5.57 -4.78
CA HIS A 77 15.90 6.96 -4.45
C HIS A 77 16.29 7.28 -3.01
N TYR A 78 15.95 6.40 -2.06
CA TYR A 78 16.32 6.57 -0.65
C TYR A 78 17.83 6.56 -0.45
N ILE A 79 18.55 5.64 -1.08
CA ILE A 79 20.02 5.55 -0.99
C ILE A 79 20.69 6.85 -1.46
N ARG A 80 20.12 7.50 -2.49
CA ARG A 80 20.69 8.72 -3.08
C ARG A 80 20.31 10.01 -2.37
N ASN A 81 19.14 10.04 -1.74
CA ASN A 81 18.52 11.30 -1.29
C ASN A 81 18.28 11.36 0.23
N THR A 82 18.64 10.29 0.95
CA THR A 82 18.44 10.23 2.41
C THR A 82 19.65 9.60 3.09
N ASP A 83 19.68 9.67 4.42
CA ASP A 83 20.69 9.01 5.26
C ASP A 83 20.43 7.50 5.44
N LEU A 84 19.75 6.85 4.47
CA LEU A 84 19.46 5.41 4.54
C LEU A 84 20.73 4.58 4.56
N SER A 85 21.78 5.04 3.87
CA SER A 85 23.02 4.30 3.77
C SER A 85 24.24 5.23 3.83
N PHE A 86 25.36 4.67 4.25
CA PHE A 86 26.67 5.31 4.22
C PHE A 86 27.73 4.28 3.77
N VAL A 87 28.85 4.78 3.29
CA VAL A 87 29.97 3.92 2.89
C VAL A 87 30.97 3.88 4.02
N SER A 88 31.33 2.66 4.47
CA SER A 88 32.42 2.42 5.42
C SER A 88 33.29 1.28 4.89
N ASP A 89 34.59 1.49 4.85
CA ASP A 89 35.55 0.52 4.35
C ASP A 89 35.25 -0.03 2.94
N GLY A 90 34.68 0.82 2.07
CA GLY A 90 34.26 0.45 0.71
C GLY A 90 33.00 -0.37 0.63
N GLN A 91 32.33 -0.61 1.74
CA GLN A 91 31.04 -1.32 1.79
C GLN A 91 29.89 -0.35 2.05
N LEU A 92 28.76 -0.62 1.37
CA LEU A 92 27.52 0.10 1.62
C LEU A 92 26.84 -0.47 2.87
N ILE A 93 26.70 0.34 3.90
CA ILE A 93 26.07 -0.04 5.17
C ILE A 93 24.74 0.71 5.30
N LEU A 94 23.67 -0.01 5.61
CA LEU A 94 22.37 0.59 5.89
C LEU A 94 22.35 1.16 7.32
N ASN A 95 21.77 2.35 7.45
CA ASN A 95 21.53 2.96 8.76
C ASN A 95 20.32 2.26 9.44
N PRO A 96 20.54 1.52 10.55
CA PRO A 96 19.49 0.73 11.17
C PRO A 96 18.32 1.59 11.67
N GLY A 97 18.60 2.79 12.18
CA GLY A 97 17.57 3.70 12.69
C GLY A 97 16.66 4.21 11.58
N VAL A 98 17.24 4.63 10.45
CA VAL A 98 16.49 5.08 9.27
C VAL A 98 15.72 3.93 8.64
N THR A 99 16.33 2.77 8.51
CA THR A 99 15.68 1.55 7.98
C THR A 99 14.45 1.18 8.82
N THR A 100 14.61 1.13 10.15
CA THR A 100 13.49 0.81 11.05
C THR A 100 12.35 1.83 10.95
N ARG A 101 12.68 3.12 10.82
CA ARG A 101 11.68 4.17 10.63
C ARG A 101 10.90 3.96 9.33
N ILE A 102 11.59 3.73 8.20
CA ILE A 102 10.96 3.51 6.90
C ILE A 102 10.04 2.28 6.94
N LEU A 103 10.51 1.16 7.51
CA LEU A 103 9.70 -0.05 7.62
C LEU A 103 8.43 0.15 8.47
N ARG A 104 8.55 0.91 9.56
CA ARG A 104 7.40 1.28 10.40
C ARG A 104 6.40 2.15 9.64
N ASP A 105 6.89 3.11 8.85
CA ASP A 105 6.03 4.01 8.07
C ASP A 105 5.34 3.26 6.92
N ILE A 106 6.02 2.31 6.27
CA ILE A 106 5.41 1.38 5.31
C ILE A 106 4.31 0.56 5.97
N ALA A 107 4.59 -0.04 7.12
CA ALA A 107 3.60 -0.84 7.86
C ALA A 107 2.39 0.01 8.31
N ALA A 108 2.60 1.27 8.67
CA ALA A 108 1.52 2.20 9.00
C ALA A 108 0.68 2.54 7.76
N LEU A 109 1.31 2.83 6.61
CA LEU A 109 0.62 3.07 5.35
C LEU A 109 -0.21 1.86 4.92
N THR A 110 0.38 0.66 4.97
CA THR A 110 -0.32 -0.59 4.63
C THR A 110 -1.58 -0.76 5.47
N ARG A 111 -1.51 -0.53 6.79
CA ARG A 111 -2.68 -0.60 7.67
C ARG A 111 -3.76 0.41 7.28
N HIS A 112 -3.39 1.63 6.89
CA HIS A 112 -4.35 2.64 6.43
C HIS A 112 -5.03 2.23 5.12
N ILE A 113 -4.27 1.69 4.16
CA ILE A 113 -4.80 1.20 2.89
C ILE A 113 -5.78 0.04 3.15
N CYS A 114 -5.39 -0.95 3.95
CA CYS A 114 -6.25 -2.05 4.35
C CYS A 114 -7.55 -1.60 5.00
N MET A 115 -7.48 -0.59 5.88
CA MET A 115 -8.68 -0.01 6.49
C MET A 115 -9.58 0.67 5.46
N LEU A 116 -9.01 1.43 4.53
CA LEU A 116 -9.75 2.07 3.46
C LEU A 116 -10.41 1.05 2.53
N GLU A 117 -9.68 0.00 2.11
CA GLU A 117 -10.22 -1.10 1.30
C GLU A 117 -11.38 -1.81 1.99
N TYR A 118 -11.32 -2.00 3.30
CA TYR A 118 -12.40 -2.60 4.07
C TYR A 118 -13.67 -1.75 4.08
N PHE A 119 -13.55 -0.43 4.09
CA PHE A 119 -14.69 0.48 4.17
C PHE A 119 -15.16 1.01 2.81
N LEU A 120 -14.32 1.02 1.76
CA LEU A 120 -14.63 1.60 0.45
C LEU A 120 -15.77 0.90 -0.31
N PRO A 121 -15.85 -0.43 -0.37
CA PRO A 121 -16.87 -1.11 -1.17
C PRO A 121 -18.28 -0.98 -0.61
N GLY A 122 -18.49 -0.21 0.49
CA GLY A 122 -19.83 0.07 1.04
C GLY A 122 -20.55 -1.13 1.63
N GLY A 123 -19.85 -2.22 1.82
CA GLY A 123 -20.44 -3.44 2.37
C GLY A 123 -19.35 -4.47 2.64
N ASN A 124 -19.40 -4.90 3.80
CA ASN A 124 -18.79 -6.03 4.44
C ASN A 124 -18.40 -7.16 3.48
N ASN A 125 -17.26 -7.03 2.81
CA ASN A 125 -16.51 -8.25 2.54
C ASN A 125 -16.32 -8.90 3.90
N ARG A 126 -16.80 -10.11 4.07
CA ARG A 126 -16.57 -10.85 5.31
C ARG A 126 -15.06 -10.87 5.54
N LEU A 127 -14.63 -10.79 6.78
CA LEU A 127 -13.20 -10.82 7.13
C LEU A 127 -12.47 -11.99 6.42
N ALA A 128 -13.18 -13.11 6.18
CA ALA A 128 -12.69 -14.25 5.43
C ALA A 128 -12.43 -13.93 3.94
N GLU A 129 -13.25 -13.10 3.31
CA GLU A 129 -13.07 -12.66 1.91
C GLU A 129 -11.88 -11.70 1.80
N TYR A 130 -11.68 -10.86 2.81
CA TYR A 130 -10.53 -9.96 2.88
C TYR A 130 -9.21 -10.71 3.06
N GLN A 131 -9.20 -11.81 3.79
CA GLN A 131 -8.02 -12.68 3.94
C GLN A 131 -7.61 -13.37 2.63
N ASP A 132 -8.52 -13.45 1.66
CA ASP A 132 -8.24 -14.02 0.34
C ASP A 132 -7.64 -13.00 -0.66
N HIS A 133 -7.58 -11.71 -0.30
CA HIS A 133 -6.87 -10.71 -1.09
C HIS A 133 -5.35 -10.94 -1.01
N LYS A 134 -4.78 -11.46 -2.06
CA LYS A 134 -3.36 -11.82 -2.15
C LYS A 134 -2.65 -10.96 -3.18
N LEU A 135 -1.50 -10.44 -2.82
CA LEU A 135 -0.56 -9.84 -3.78
C LEU A 135 0.19 -10.91 -4.58
N ILE A 136 0.25 -12.13 -4.05
CA ILE A 136 0.95 -13.27 -4.64
C ILE A 136 0.02 -14.48 -4.54
N ASN A 137 -0.14 -15.20 -5.65
CA ASN A 137 -0.90 -16.44 -5.67
C ASN A 137 -0.21 -17.48 -4.80
N GLY A 138 -0.84 -17.87 -3.72
CA GLY A 138 -0.38 -18.93 -2.82
C GLY A 138 -1.36 -20.08 -2.77
N THR A 139 -0.85 -21.26 -2.47
CA THR A 139 -1.71 -22.36 -2.02
C THR A 139 -2.30 -21.99 -0.66
N ARG A 140 -3.61 -22.19 -0.47
CA ARG A 140 -4.19 -22.16 0.87
C ARG A 140 -3.51 -23.25 1.70
N PRO A 141 -3.18 -22.98 2.98
CA PRO A 141 -2.76 -24.04 3.88
C PRO A 141 -3.88 -25.05 4.08
#